data_3f6e9c94c578b3fb7226d85457a8c56d
#
_entry.id   3f6e9c94c578b3fb7226d85457a8c56d
#
_cell.length_a   1.000
_cell.length_b   1.000
_cell.length_c   1.000
_cell.angle_alpha   90.00
_cell.angle_beta   90.00
_cell.angle_gamma   90.00
#
_symmetry.space_group_name_H-M   'P 1'
#
loop_
_entity.id
_entity.type
_entity.pdbx_description
1 polymer ?
#
loop_
_entity_poly.entity_id
_entity_poly.type
_entity_poly.pdbx_seq_one_letter_code
_entity_poly.pdbx_strand_id
1 'polypeptide(L)'
;MVDTLACNTPSFTKLNLVSFAHLRQFEVADCSFVYVKEVRMIGLKWLESVVIGENCFTMKDSRSQLHLKDCERLRELRIGNHSFEYNPSWVIVNLPSLEEIEVGEWRENDYRSESALIVKSKRLIMRLTTRPAQLEIVVVR
;
A
#
# COMPACT_ATOMS: atom_id res chain seq x y z
N MET A 1 -11.97 -7.66 7.02
CA MET A 1 -11.64 -6.38 7.70
C MET A 1 -10.74 -6.66 8.91
N VAL A 2 -9.76 -5.84 9.13
CA VAL A 2 -8.86 -5.90 10.30
C VAL A 2 -9.20 -4.72 11.20
N ASP A 3 -9.48 -5.00 12.46
CA ASP A 3 -9.89 -3.99 13.44
C ASP A 3 -8.77 -3.03 13.85
N THR A 4 -9.15 -1.92 14.46
CA THR A 4 -8.24 -0.91 15.01
C THR A 4 -7.26 -1.52 16.02
N LEU A 5 -6.00 -1.09 16.00
CA LEU A 5 -4.91 -1.60 16.83
C LEU A 5 -4.64 -3.10 16.69
N ALA A 6 -5.10 -3.72 15.63
CA ALA A 6 -4.92 -5.15 15.41
C ALA A 6 -3.54 -5.51 14.87
N CYS A 7 -3.12 -6.74 15.14
CA CYS A 7 -1.87 -7.32 14.62
C CYS A 7 -0.60 -6.52 14.97
N ASN A 8 -0.59 -5.88 16.15
CA ASN A 8 0.52 -5.06 16.64
C ASN A 8 1.47 -5.84 17.56
N THR A 9 1.87 -7.02 17.12
CA THR A 9 2.86 -7.85 17.82
C THR A 9 4.24 -7.62 17.21
N PRO A 10 5.28 -7.30 17.99
CA PRO A 10 6.62 -7.02 17.45
C PRO A 10 7.23 -8.14 16.62
N SER A 11 6.83 -9.39 16.85
CA SER A 11 7.27 -10.54 16.06
C SER A 11 6.57 -10.68 14.72
N PHE A 12 5.44 -9.99 14.50
CA PHE A 12 4.69 -10.03 13.24
C PHE A 12 5.21 -8.95 12.29
N THR A 13 6.23 -9.28 11.52
CA THR A 13 6.97 -8.33 10.68
C THR A 13 6.70 -8.45 9.19
N LYS A 14 5.97 -9.49 8.76
CA LYS A 14 5.65 -9.75 7.35
C LYS A 14 4.19 -10.11 7.18
N LEU A 15 3.53 -9.46 6.24
CA LEU A 15 2.17 -9.76 5.82
C LEU A 15 2.19 -10.24 4.37
N ASN A 16 1.92 -11.53 4.18
CA ASN A 16 1.84 -12.12 2.86
C ASN A 16 0.43 -12.66 2.60
N LEU A 17 -0.28 -12.03 1.68
CA LEU A 17 -1.66 -12.38 1.33
C LEU A 17 -1.77 -13.28 0.10
N VAL A 18 -0.66 -13.72 -0.47
CA VAL A 18 -0.63 -14.51 -1.73
C VAL A 18 -1.46 -15.79 -1.66
N SER A 19 -1.55 -16.43 -0.49
CA SER A 19 -2.34 -17.66 -0.29
C SER A 19 -3.86 -17.44 -0.22
N PHE A 20 -4.31 -16.19 -0.07
CA PHE A 20 -5.74 -15.87 0.01
C PHE A 20 -6.34 -15.68 -1.39
N ALA A 21 -6.38 -16.75 -2.17
CA ALA A 21 -6.74 -16.73 -3.59
C ALA A 21 -8.11 -16.12 -3.92
N HIS A 22 -9.06 -16.14 -2.97
CA HIS A 22 -10.41 -15.62 -3.16
C HIS A 22 -10.66 -14.28 -2.45
N LEU A 23 -9.61 -13.65 -1.94
CA LEU A 23 -9.72 -12.34 -1.28
C LEU A 23 -10.25 -11.30 -2.27
N ARG A 24 -11.35 -10.64 -1.91
CA ARG A 24 -11.96 -9.57 -2.72
C ARG A 24 -11.69 -8.19 -2.18
N GLN A 25 -11.70 -8.06 -0.86
CA GLN A 25 -11.50 -6.79 -0.18
C GLN A 25 -10.52 -6.97 0.97
N PHE A 26 -9.57 -6.07 1.06
CA PHE A 26 -8.64 -6.00 2.18
C PHE A 26 -8.78 -4.63 2.85
N GLU A 27 -9.38 -4.62 4.02
CA GLU A 27 -9.63 -3.41 4.80
C GLU A 27 -8.89 -3.49 6.13
N VAL A 28 -8.16 -2.44 6.45
CA VAL A 28 -7.39 -2.30 7.68
C VAL A 28 -7.84 -1.04 8.40
N ALA A 29 -8.33 -1.16 9.62
CA ALA A 29 -8.65 -0.03 10.47
C ALA A 29 -7.39 0.61 11.06
N ASP A 30 -7.53 1.77 11.66
CA ASP A 30 -6.44 2.62 12.11
C ASP A 30 -5.45 1.95 13.08
N CYS A 31 -4.22 2.39 13.08
CA CYS A 31 -3.16 1.99 13.99
C CYS A 31 -2.89 0.47 14.02
N SER A 32 -3.02 -0.20 12.89
CA SER A 32 -2.81 -1.65 12.77
C SER A 32 -1.53 -1.99 12.02
N PHE A 33 -1.00 -3.18 12.27
CA PHE A 33 0.20 -3.70 11.62
C PHE A 33 1.45 -2.82 11.78
N VAL A 34 1.60 -2.13 12.91
CA VAL A 34 2.68 -1.14 13.10
C VAL A 34 4.09 -1.71 12.98
N TYR A 35 4.30 -2.99 13.25
CA TYR A 35 5.62 -3.65 13.16
C TYR A 35 5.87 -4.36 11.83
N VAL A 36 4.91 -4.37 10.92
CA VAL A 36 5.06 -5.04 9.63
C VAL A 36 5.96 -4.22 8.71
N LYS A 37 7.01 -4.85 8.21
CA LYS A 37 8.00 -4.27 7.30
C LYS A 37 7.76 -4.65 5.85
N GLU A 38 7.23 -5.84 5.62
CA GLU A 38 7.02 -6.38 4.29
C GLU A 38 5.55 -6.74 4.10
N VAL A 39 4.94 -6.15 3.08
CA VAL A 39 3.57 -6.44 2.66
C VAL A 39 3.59 -6.96 1.23
N ARG A 40 2.99 -8.14 1.01
CA ARG A 40 2.92 -8.77 -0.31
C ARG A 40 1.47 -9.11 -0.67
N MET A 41 0.98 -8.42 -1.68
CA MET A 41 -0.30 -8.67 -2.34
C MET A 41 -0.03 -8.90 -3.82
N ILE A 42 0.26 -10.14 -4.19
CA ILE A 42 0.73 -10.49 -5.54
C ILE A 42 -0.17 -11.57 -6.13
N GLY A 43 -0.65 -11.33 -7.35
CA GLY A 43 -1.44 -12.31 -8.09
C GLY A 43 -2.83 -12.61 -7.50
N LEU A 44 -3.39 -11.67 -6.73
CA LEU A 44 -4.71 -11.81 -6.12
C LEU A 44 -5.79 -11.48 -7.16
N LYS A 45 -6.19 -12.47 -7.91
CA LYS A 45 -7.08 -12.32 -9.08
C LYS A 45 -8.46 -11.75 -8.78
N TRP A 46 -8.94 -11.94 -7.55
CA TRP A 46 -10.26 -11.51 -7.13
C TRP A 46 -10.26 -10.22 -6.30
N LEU A 47 -9.08 -9.72 -5.96
CA LEU A 47 -8.95 -8.51 -5.16
C LEU A 47 -9.47 -7.30 -5.93
N GLU A 48 -10.48 -6.63 -5.37
CA GLU A 48 -11.17 -5.48 -5.97
C GLU A 48 -10.86 -4.17 -5.26
N SER A 49 -10.62 -4.24 -3.95
CA SER A 49 -10.41 -3.06 -3.11
C SER A 49 -9.37 -3.30 -2.02
N VAL A 50 -8.50 -2.31 -1.82
CA VAL A 50 -7.56 -2.23 -0.69
C VAL A 50 -7.77 -0.88 -0.01
N VAL A 51 -8.18 -0.92 1.25
CA VAL A 51 -8.40 0.28 2.07
C VAL A 51 -7.61 0.16 3.36
N ILE A 52 -6.64 1.03 3.53
CA ILE A 52 -5.76 1.09 4.70
C ILE A 52 -6.12 2.35 5.48
N GLY A 53 -6.37 2.21 6.78
CA GLY A 53 -6.65 3.31 7.68
C GLY A 53 -5.44 4.19 7.97
N GLU A 54 -5.54 5.02 8.99
CA GLU A 54 -4.48 5.94 9.41
C GLU A 54 -3.46 5.25 10.33
N ASN A 55 -2.21 5.71 10.28
CA ASN A 55 -1.12 5.22 11.13
C ASN A 55 -0.90 3.70 11.08
N CYS A 56 -1.09 3.10 9.92
CA CYS A 56 -0.83 1.68 9.69
C CYS A 56 0.56 1.47 9.07
N PHE A 57 1.18 0.33 9.32
CA PHE A 57 2.47 -0.02 8.73
C PHE A 57 3.54 1.05 8.95
N THR A 58 3.68 1.50 10.19
CA THR A 58 4.53 2.63 10.57
C THR A 58 5.95 2.24 10.99
N MET A 59 6.34 0.99 10.78
CA MET A 59 7.69 0.53 11.14
C MET A 59 8.76 1.27 10.34
N LYS A 60 9.67 1.90 11.08
CA LYS A 60 10.81 2.62 10.54
C LYS A 60 11.97 1.66 10.30
N ASP A 61 12.04 1.09 9.10
CA ASP A 61 13.13 0.20 8.70
C ASP A 61 13.47 0.46 7.23
N SER A 62 14.76 0.67 6.94
CA SER A 62 15.25 0.92 5.58
C SER A 62 15.01 -0.24 4.59
N ARG A 63 14.62 -1.41 5.09
CA ARG A 63 14.30 -2.60 4.29
C ARG A 63 12.81 -2.82 4.11
N SER A 64 11.97 -1.91 4.61
CA SER A 64 10.52 -2.04 4.48
C SER A 64 10.08 -1.97 3.02
N GLN A 65 9.14 -2.82 2.63
CA GLN A 65 8.68 -2.97 1.25
C GLN A 65 7.17 -3.20 1.17
N LEU A 66 6.54 -2.52 0.23
CA LEU A 66 5.16 -2.77 -0.19
C LEU A 66 5.16 -3.30 -1.62
N HIS A 67 4.66 -4.51 -1.81
CA HIS A 67 4.46 -5.13 -3.11
C HIS A 67 2.97 -5.33 -3.39
N LEU A 68 2.45 -4.63 -4.37
CA LEU A 68 1.09 -4.79 -4.89
C LEU A 68 1.19 -4.99 -6.40
N LYS A 69 1.07 -6.25 -6.84
CA LYS A 69 1.34 -6.63 -8.22
C LYS A 69 0.32 -7.62 -8.77
N ASP A 70 0.09 -7.55 -10.07
CA ASP A 70 -0.63 -8.56 -10.82
C ASP A 70 -2.02 -8.85 -10.25
N CYS A 71 -2.72 -7.82 -9.75
CA CYS A 71 -4.08 -7.89 -9.25
C CYS A 71 -5.03 -7.35 -10.32
N GLU A 72 -5.51 -8.25 -11.18
CA GLU A 72 -6.22 -7.90 -12.42
C GLU A 72 -7.53 -7.15 -12.22
N ARG A 73 -8.20 -7.34 -11.06
CA ARG A 73 -9.50 -6.75 -10.75
C ARG A 73 -9.46 -5.59 -9.78
N LEU A 74 -8.28 -5.26 -9.27
CA LEU A 74 -8.15 -4.16 -8.30
C LEU A 74 -8.56 -2.84 -8.94
N ARG A 75 -9.56 -2.18 -8.34
CA ARG A 75 -10.11 -0.90 -8.80
C ARG A 75 -9.72 0.26 -7.90
N GLU A 76 -9.58 -0.01 -6.62
CA GLU A 76 -9.41 1.01 -5.59
C GLU A 76 -8.25 0.69 -4.67
N LEU A 77 -7.38 1.67 -4.47
CA LEU A 77 -6.33 1.66 -3.46
C LEU A 77 -6.41 2.95 -2.66
N ARG A 78 -6.78 2.84 -1.38
CA ARG A 78 -6.78 3.97 -0.45
C ARG A 78 -5.82 3.71 0.69
N ILE A 79 -4.95 4.68 0.96
CA ILE A 79 -3.98 4.64 2.04
C ILE A 79 -4.19 5.88 2.89
N GLY A 80 -4.55 5.69 4.15
CA GLY A 80 -4.82 6.76 5.10
C GLY A 80 -3.58 7.53 5.52
N ASN A 81 -3.79 8.61 6.30
CA ASN A 81 -2.74 9.49 6.76
C ASN A 81 -1.66 8.72 7.54
N HIS A 82 -0.41 9.05 7.29
CA HIS A 82 0.76 8.50 7.98
C HIS A 82 0.94 6.98 7.86
N SER A 83 0.25 6.33 6.93
CA SER A 83 0.42 4.91 6.65
C SER A 83 1.50 4.69 5.61
N PHE A 84 2.36 3.70 5.83
CA PHE A 84 3.55 3.42 5.01
C PHE A 84 4.53 4.59 4.85
N GLU A 85 4.44 5.63 5.68
CA GLU A 85 5.25 6.84 5.51
C GLU A 85 6.76 6.60 5.66
N TYR A 86 7.15 5.54 6.36
CA TYR A 86 8.55 5.14 6.53
C TYR A 86 8.95 3.97 5.62
N ASN A 87 8.11 3.59 4.69
CA ASN A 87 8.37 2.48 3.80
C ASN A 87 9.13 2.97 2.55
N PRO A 88 10.42 2.65 2.41
CA PRO A 88 11.26 3.20 1.37
C PRO A 88 11.01 2.62 -0.02
N SER A 89 10.30 1.49 -0.11
CA SER A 89 10.09 0.83 -1.40
C SER A 89 8.63 0.44 -1.60
N TRP A 90 8.01 1.08 -2.57
CA TRP A 90 6.67 0.75 -3.06
C TRP A 90 6.79 0.20 -4.48
N VAL A 91 6.35 -1.03 -4.67
CA VAL A 91 6.26 -1.62 -6.00
C VAL A 91 4.79 -1.91 -6.29
N ILE A 92 4.17 -1.02 -7.06
CA ILE A 92 2.76 -1.09 -7.45
C ILE A 92 2.72 -1.17 -8.97
N VAL A 93 2.57 -2.37 -9.49
CA VAL A 93 2.69 -2.62 -10.93
C VAL A 93 1.63 -3.61 -11.44
N ASN A 94 1.28 -3.48 -12.71
CA ASN A 94 0.38 -4.37 -13.42
C ASN A 94 -0.99 -4.51 -12.73
N LEU A 95 -1.67 -3.37 -12.58
CA LEU A 95 -3.03 -3.26 -12.04
C LEU A 95 -3.95 -2.70 -13.13
N PRO A 96 -4.34 -3.48 -14.14
CA PRO A 96 -4.98 -2.98 -15.34
C PRO A 96 -6.39 -2.40 -15.13
N SER A 97 -7.06 -2.79 -14.05
CA SER A 97 -8.40 -2.30 -13.70
C SER A 97 -8.39 -1.15 -12.71
N LEU A 98 -7.23 -0.70 -12.26
CA LEU A 98 -7.13 0.33 -11.22
C LEU A 98 -7.70 1.66 -11.71
N GLU A 99 -8.69 2.17 -10.99
CA GLU A 99 -9.42 3.39 -11.29
C GLU A 99 -9.05 4.53 -10.35
N GLU A 100 -8.76 4.22 -9.10
CA GLU A 100 -8.50 5.22 -8.07
C GLU A 100 -7.34 4.84 -7.16
N ILE A 101 -6.43 5.81 -6.96
CA ILE A 101 -5.42 5.78 -5.90
C ILE A 101 -5.59 7.03 -5.06
N GLU A 102 -5.79 6.85 -3.76
CA GLU A 102 -5.79 7.91 -2.78
C GLU A 102 -4.73 7.65 -1.72
N VAL A 103 -3.85 8.61 -1.49
CA VAL A 103 -2.83 8.55 -0.45
C VAL A 103 -2.96 9.80 0.41
N GLY A 104 -3.09 9.61 1.71
CA GLY A 104 -3.20 10.67 2.69
C GLY A 104 -1.90 11.42 2.94
N GLU A 105 -1.87 12.18 4.02
CA GLU A 105 -0.72 12.97 4.43
C GLU A 105 0.41 12.10 4.96
N TRP A 106 1.63 12.51 4.65
CA TRP A 106 2.85 11.99 5.28
C TRP A 106 3.56 13.13 6.01
N ARG A 107 4.19 12.79 7.13
CA ARG A 107 5.04 13.74 7.83
C ARG A 107 6.29 14.01 7.01
N GLU A 108 6.85 15.21 7.11
CA GLU A 108 8.17 15.46 6.57
C GLU A 108 9.18 14.54 7.26
N ASN A 109 9.83 13.70 6.48
CA ASN A 109 10.87 12.82 6.99
C ASN A 109 12.17 13.07 6.26
N ASP A 110 13.27 12.96 6.99
CA ASP A 110 14.62 12.92 6.43
C ASP A 110 14.92 11.61 5.67
N TYR A 111 13.92 10.73 5.50
CA TYR A 111 14.08 9.49 4.77
C TYR A 111 14.08 9.74 3.27
N ARG A 112 15.27 9.67 2.72
CA ARG A 112 15.50 9.66 1.28
C ARG A 112 15.28 8.24 0.76
N SER A 113 14.05 7.94 0.38
CA SER A 113 13.73 6.67 -0.25
C SER A 113 13.35 6.91 -1.71
N GLU A 114 13.96 6.16 -2.59
CA GLU A 114 13.55 6.07 -3.98
C GLU A 114 12.33 5.14 -4.05
N SER A 115 11.15 5.70 -4.01
CA SER A 115 9.92 4.94 -4.19
C SER A 115 9.39 5.16 -5.59
N ALA A 116 9.19 4.08 -6.32
CA ALA A 116 8.59 4.12 -7.65
C ALA A 116 7.17 3.57 -7.61
N LEU A 117 6.21 4.37 -8.02
CA LEU A 117 4.85 3.96 -8.28
C LEU A 117 4.66 3.83 -9.80
N ILE A 118 4.67 2.62 -10.31
CA ILE A 118 4.43 2.34 -11.72
C ILE A 118 3.02 1.78 -11.87
N VAL A 119 2.14 2.58 -12.43
CA VAL A 119 0.73 2.18 -12.61
C VAL A 119 0.42 2.09 -14.09
N LYS A 120 -0.07 0.94 -14.52
CA LYS A 120 -0.64 0.75 -15.84
C LYS A 120 -2.15 0.77 -15.73
N SER A 121 -2.78 1.88 -16.13
CA SER A 121 -4.23 2.03 -16.10
C SER A 121 -4.73 2.94 -17.21
N LYS A 122 -5.92 2.65 -17.74
CA LYS A 122 -6.57 3.46 -18.78
C LYS A 122 -7.34 4.65 -18.21
N ARG A 123 -7.75 4.61 -16.94
CA ARG A 123 -8.60 5.62 -16.29
C ARG A 123 -8.20 5.80 -14.83
N LEU A 124 -7.01 6.31 -14.59
CA LEU A 124 -6.54 6.49 -13.24
C LEU A 124 -6.85 7.91 -12.73
N ILE A 125 -7.57 7.98 -11.61
CA ILE A 125 -7.70 9.19 -10.79
C ILE A 125 -6.76 9.04 -9.59
N MET A 126 -5.81 9.95 -9.45
CA MET A 126 -4.88 9.97 -8.32
C MET A 126 -5.15 11.15 -7.43
N ARG A 127 -5.30 10.89 -6.13
CA ARG A 127 -5.43 11.92 -5.09
C ARG A 127 -4.31 11.74 -4.07
N LEU A 128 -3.32 12.60 -4.16
CA LEU A 128 -2.19 12.63 -3.24
C LEU A 128 -2.29 13.91 -2.42
N THR A 129 -2.51 13.80 -1.13
CA THR A 129 -2.58 14.96 -0.23
C THR A 129 -1.19 15.56 -0.01
N THR A 130 -0.19 14.70 0.16
CA THR A 130 1.24 15.08 0.15
C THR A 130 1.99 14.18 -0.79
N ARG A 131 2.78 14.77 -1.69
CA ARG A 131 3.67 13.99 -2.55
C ARG A 131 5.06 13.97 -1.90
N PRO A 132 5.58 12.82 -1.50
CA PRO A 132 6.98 12.73 -1.11
C PRO A 132 7.86 13.19 -2.27
N ALA A 133 8.86 13.98 -1.99
CA ALA A 133 9.74 14.56 -3.02
C ALA A 133 10.47 13.50 -3.88
N GLN A 134 10.44 12.23 -3.46
CA GLN A 134 11.15 11.12 -4.07
C GLN A 134 10.22 9.98 -4.56
N LEU A 135 8.91 10.18 -4.55
CA LEU A 135 7.98 9.24 -5.15
C LEU A 135 7.93 9.47 -6.67
N GLU A 136 8.55 8.59 -7.42
CA GLU A 136 8.41 8.56 -8.86
C GLU A 136 7.10 7.86 -9.23
N ILE A 137 6.22 8.57 -9.93
CA ILE A 137 4.95 8.04 -10.39
C ILE A 137 5.02 7.88 -11.90
N VAL A 138 5.02 6.63 -12.36
CA VAL A 138 4.97 6.31 -13.78
C VAL A 138 3.61 5.70 -14.11
N VAL A 139 2.79 6.43 -14.84
CA VAL A 139 1.52 5.93 -15.36
C VAL A 139 1.73 5.45 -16.78
N VAL A 140 1.56 4.17 -17.01
CA VAL A 140 1.59 3.57 -18.35
C VAL A 140 0.16 3.29 -18.79
N ARG A 141 -0.22 3.90 -19.89
CA ARG A 141 -1.55 3.75 -20.48
C ARG A 141 -1.56 2.77 -21.63
#